data_0838563f6d07ae1a420fe6c16499a908
#
_entry.id   0838563f6d07ae1a420fe6c16499a908
#
_cell.length_a   1.000
_cell.length_b   1.000
_cell.length_c   1.000
_cell.angle_alpha   90.00
_cell.angle_beta   90.00
_cell.angle_gamma   90.00
#
_symmetry.space_group_name_H-M   'P 1'
#
loop_
_entity.id
_entity.type
_entity.pdbx_description
1 polymer ?
#
loop_
_entity_poly.entity_id
_entity_poly.type
_entity_poly.pdbx_seq_one_letter_code
_entity_poly.pdbx_strand_id
1 'polypeptide(L)'
;RQLTDNGYLVMKFFLHISKKEQSQRIAQLEHQKDTTWRVSKKDLWQNEHYEKCMDVFSGYLKNTNMPSAPWYIIDAKSRKWTEVQILETLTQGIEIALSNHQMAVPLLQNVFPLKKMPLLCDIPLDKCMEEDVYKKELKQLQQRLGELHNRLYRKKVPVIIAYEGW
;
A
#
# COMPACT_ATOMS: atom_id res chain seq x y z
N ARG A 1 -5.20 -15.22 5.93
CA ARG A 1 -5.73 -15.81 7.15
C ARG A 1 -4.67 -16.63 7.88
N GLN A 2 -4.07 -17.68 7.26
CA GLN A 2 -3.05 -18.49 7.94
C GLN A 2 -1.95 -17.66 8.58
N LEU A 3 -1.48 -16.61 7.91
CA LEU A 3 -0.47 -15.72 8.44
C LEU A 3 -0.96 -14.94 9.68
N THR A 4 -2.12 -14.33 9.57
CA THR A 4 -2.69 -13.56 10.70
C THR A 4 -3.06 -14.43 11.89
N ASP A 5 -3.56 -15.65 11.63
CA ASP A 5 -3.85 -16.65 12.68
C ASP A 5 -2.56 -17.12 13.39
N ASN A 6 -1.40 -17.01 12.71
CA ASN A 6 -0.07 -17.28 13.29
C ASN A 6 0.62 -16.03 13.87
N GLY A 7 -0.10 -14.95 14.08
CA GLY A 7 0.42 -13.74 14.73
C GLY A 7 1.20 -12.80 13.82
N TYR A 8 1.13 -12.97 12.48
CA TYR A 8 1.74 -12.04 11.54
C TYR A 8 0.89 -10.77 11.40
N LEU A 9 1.53 -9.61 11.44
CA LEU A 9 0.92 -8.37 10.97
C LEU A 9 0.97 -8.35 9.44
N VAL A 10 -0.19 -8.32 8.79
CA VAL A 10 -0.31 -8.25 7.33
C VAL A 10 -0.92 -6.91 6.94
N MET A 11 -0.17 -6.10 6.21
CA MET A 11 -0.61 -4.82 5.66
C MET A 11 -0.50 -4.87 4.14
N LYS A 12 -1.55 -4.47 3.44
CA LYS A 12 -1.61 -4.49 1.97
C LYS A 12 -1.74 -3.07 1.44
N PHE A 13 -0.90 -2.69 0.48
CA PHE A 13 -0.91 -1.38 -0.14
C PHE A 13 -1.31 -1.48 -1.60
N PHE A 14 -2.25 -0.64 -2.02
CA PHE A 14 -2.60 -0.44 -3.42
C PHE A 14 -2.14 0.96 -3.83
N LEU A 15 -1.14 1.00 -4.72
CA LEU A 15 -0.57 2.25 -5.22
C LEU A 15 -1.37 2.69 -6.45
N HIS A 16 -2.14 3.76 -6.30
CA HIS A 16 -3.09 4.21 -7.30
C HIS A 16 -2.59 5.46 -8.05
N ILE A 17 -2.66 5.42 -9.38
CA ILE A 17 -2.39 6.56 -10.26
C ILE A 17 -3.50 6.69 -11.31
N SER A 18 -3.69 7.88 -11.84
CA SER A 18 -4.66 8.12 -12.92
C SER A 18 -4.19 7.53 -14.26
N LYS A 19 -5.12 7.30 -15.18
CA LYS A 19 -4.81 6.87 -16.56
C LYS A 19 -3.79 7.80 -17.23
N LYS A 20 -3.97 9.12 -17.05
CA LYS A 20 -3.06 10.13 -17.61
C LYS A 20 -1.65 9.98 -17.07
N GLU A 21 -1.51 9.82 -15.76
CA GLU A 21 -0.21 9.63 -15.09
C GLU A 21 0.45 8.34 -15.57
N GLN A 22 -0.31 7.23 -15.66
CA GLN A 22 0.19 5.97 -16.18
C GLN A 22 0.70 6.10 -17.63
N SER A 23 -0.07 6.76 -18.51
CA SER A 23 0.35 7.04 -19.89
C SER A 23 1.66 7.84 -19.95
N GLN A 24 1.79 8.86 -19.09
CA GLN A 24 3.00 9.68 -19.05
C GLN A 24 4.22 8.88 -18.59
N ARG A 25 4.07 8.02 -17.59
CA ARG A 25 5.17 7.16 -17.11
C ARG A 25 5.59 6.12 -18.15
N ILE A 26 4.63 5.51 -18.82
CA ILE A 26 4.89 4.58 -19.93
C ILE A 26 5.69 5.31 -21.03
N ALA A 27 5.24 6.47 -21.50
CA ALA A 27 5.92 7.23 -22.53
C ALA A 27 7.35 7.65 -22.11
N GLN A 28 7.56 8.03 -20.86
CA GLN A 28 8.90 8.34 -20.34
C GLN A 28 9.82 7.12 -20.37
N LEU A 29 9.34 5.94 -19.99
CA LEU A 29 10.13 4.71 -20.03
C LEU A 29 10.45 4.26 -21.46
N GLU A 30 9.51 4.42 -22.41
CA GLU A 30 9.71 4.07 -23.81
C GLU A 30 10.68 5.03 -24.51
N HIS A 31 10.73 6.30 -24.11
CA HIS A 31 11.62 7.28 -24.73
C HIS A 31 13.11 7.02 -24.44
N GLN A 32 13.44 6.33 -23.36
CA GLN A 32 14.81 6.03 -22.95
C GLN A 32 15.19 4.60 -23.35
N LYS A 33 16.26 4.45 -24.16
CA LYS A 33 16.73 3.13 -24.63
C LYS A 33 16.97 2.13 -23.51
N ASP A 34 17.49 2.60 -22.36
CA ASP A 34 17.84 1.75 -21.24
C ASP A 34 16.63 1.31 -20.39
N THR A 35 15.46 1.92 -20.60
CA THR A 35 14.24 1.62 -19.84
C THR A 35 13.09 1.08 -20.67
N THR A 36 13.18 1.11 -22.00
CA THR A 36 12.13 0.63 -22.92
C THR A 36 11.72 -0.82 -22.62
N TRP A 37 12.66 -1.67 -22.23
CA TRP A 37 12.40 -3.06 -21.87
C TRP A 37 11.49 -3.25 -20.65
N ARG A 38 11.29 -2.21 -19.84
CA ARG A 38 10.40 -2.23 -18.66
C ARG A 38 8.94 -2.11 -19.03
N VAL A 39 8.63 -1.67 -20.24
CA VAL A 39 7.25 -1.54 -20.71
C VAL A 39 6.85 -2.80 -21.45
N SER A 40 5.92 -3.53 -20.89
CA SER A 40 5.38 -4.74 -21.48
C SER A 40 4.09 -4.46 -22.30
N LYS A 41 3.72 -5.41 -23.17
CA LYS A 41 2.42 -5.35 -23.86
C LYS A 41 1.24 -5.32 -22.90
N LYS A 42 1.41 -5.87 -21.69
CA LYS A 42 0.36 -5.87 -20.64
C LYS A 42 0.16 -4.46 -20.09
N ASP A 43 1.23 -3.70 -19.88
CA ASP A 43 1.15 -2.32 -19.38
C ASP A 43 0.42 -1.41 -20.38
N LEU A 44 0.71 -1.56 -21.66
CA LEU A 44 0.02 -0.84 -22.74
C LEU A 44 -1.46 -1.21 -22.78
N TRP A 45 -1.77 -2.51 -22.72
CA TRP A 45 -3.14 -3.00 -22.71
C TRP A 45 -3.91 -2.51 -21.47
N GLN A 46 -3.29 -2.50 -20.29
CA GLN A 46 -3.91 -1.99 -19.06
C GLN A 46 -4.23 -0.49 -19.17
N ASN A 47 -3.34 0.29 -19.75
CA ASN A 47 -3.58 1.72 -19.97
C ASN A 47 -4.72 1.97 -20.96
N GLU A 48 -4.77 1.21 -22.05
CA GLU A 48 -5.85 1.29 -23.03
C GLU A 48 -7.21 0.95 -22.38
N HIS A 49 -7.24 -0.10 -21.54
CA HIS A 49 -8.45 -0.60 -20.88
C HIS A 49 -8.54 -0.18 -19.41
N TYR A 50 -8.01 1.00 -19.07
CA TYR A 50 -7.86 1.49 -17.71
C TYR A 50 -9.16 1.38 -16.88
N GLU A 51 -10.30 1.86 -17.40
CA GLU A 51 -11.58 1.84 -16.68
C GLU A 51 -12.02 0.41 -16.35
N LYS A 52 -11.87 -0.50 -17.30
CA LYS A 52 -12.18 -1.91 -17.08
C LYS A 52 -11.29 -2.54 -16.00
N CYS A 53 -10.00 -2.19 -15.99
CA CYS A 53 -9.09 -2.62 -14.95
C CYS A 53 -9.47 -2.04 -13.58
N MET A 54 -9.89 -0.77 -13.53
CA MET A 54 -10.37 -0.11 -12.32
C MET A 54 -11.57 -0.84 -11.69
N ASP A 55 -12.54 -1.26 -12.50
CA ASP A 55 -13.70 -2.03 -12.02
C ASP A 55 -13.26 -3.36 -11.42
N VAL A 56 -12.36 -4.07 -12.10
CA VAL A 56 -11.82 -5.35 -11.60
C VAL A 56 -11.05 -5.16 -10.30
N PHE A 57 -10.16 -4.17 -10.22
CA PHE A 57 -9.40 -3.88 -9.01
C PHE A 57 -10.30 -3.43 -7.86
N SER A 58 -11.29 -2.59 -8.13
CA SER A 58 -12.28 -2.18 -7.11
C SER A 58 -13.01 -3.39 -6.52
N GLY A 59 -13.45 -4.31 -7.37
CA GLY A 59 -14.05 -5.57 -6.94
C GLY A 59 -13.10 -6.44 -6.12
N TYR A 60 -11.85 -6.57 -6.56
CA TYR A 60 -10.82 -7.33 -5.86
C TYR A 60 -10.52 -6.75 -4.48
N LEU A 61 -10.26 -5.45 -4.39
CA LEU A 61 -9.98 -4.77 -3.14
C LEU A 61 -11.16 -4.91 -2.17
N LYS A 62 -12.39 -4.67 -2.63
CA LYS A 62 -13.61 -4.81 -1.83
C LYS A 62 -13.77 -6.22 -1.26
N ASN A 63 -13.53 -7.24 -2.08
CA ASN A 63 -13.75 -8.65 -1.70
C ASN A 63 -12.61 -9.25 -0.86
N THR A 64 -11.47 -8.57 -0.76
CA THR A 64 -10.30 -9.06 -0.02
C THR A 64 -9.86 -8.16 1.13
N ASN A 65 -10.63 -7.09 1.43
CA ASN A 65 -10.31 -6.16 2.51
C ASN A 65 -10.80 -6.66 3.87
N MET A 66 -9.91 -7.27 4.64
CA MET A 66 -10.21 -7.84 5.96
C MET A 66 -9.60 -6.99 7.08
N PRO A 67 -10.26 -6.88 8.26
CA PRO A 67 -9.70 -6.16 9.41
C PRO A 67 -8.34 -6.69 9.86
N SER A 68 -8.12 -8.00 9.75
CA SER A 68 -6.84 -8.66 10.08
C SER A 68 -5.75 -8.47 9.03
N ALA A 69 -6.11 -8.05 7.81
CA ALA A 69 -5.20 -7.80 6.70
C ALA A 69 -5.80 -6.70 5.80
N PRO A 70 -5.81 -5.44 6.26
CA PRO A 70 -6.46 -4.35 5.56
C PRO A 70 -5.69 -3.91 4.32
N TRP A 71 -6.43 -3.38 3.33
CA TRP A 71 -5.88 -2.63 2.22
C TRP A 71 -5.78 -1.15 2.57
N TYR A 72 -4.66 -0.55 2.17
CA TYR A 72 -4.41 0.89 2.22
C TYR A 72 -4.24 1.38 0.79
N ILE A 73 -5.13 2.26 0.34
CA ILE A 73 -5.06 2.85 -1.00
C ILE A 73 -4.26 4.14 -0.88
N ILE A 74 -3.14 4.21 -1.61
CA ILE A 74 -2.21 5.34 -1.58
C ILE A 74 -2.20 6.04 -2.95
N ASP A 75 -2.39 7.36 -2.96
CA ASP A 75 -2.11 8.16 -4.15
C ASP A 75 -0.62 8.09 -4.48
N ALA A 76 -0.30 7.48 -5.64
CA ALA A 76 1.07 7.26 -6.09
C ALA A 76 1.51 8.20 -7.22
N LYS A 77 0.81 9.31 -7.43
CA LYS A 77 1.19 10.34 -8.39
C LYS A 77 2.52 11.00 -8.01
N SER A 78 2.65 11.45 -6.77
CA SER A 78 3.89 12.04 -6.24
C SER A 78 4.67 10.99 -5.45
N ARG A 79 5.89 10.64 -5.89
CA ARG A 79 6.75 9.70 -5.17
C ARG A 79 7.00 10.11 -3.72
N LYS A 80 7.26 11.41 -3.48
CA LYS A 80 7.52 11.96 -2.15
C LYS A 80 6.30 11.78 -1.23
N TRP A 81 5.12 12.10 -1.73
CA TRP A 81 3.88 11.88 -1.00
C TRP A 81 3.65 10.39 -0.71
N THR A 82 3.82 9.55 -1.72
CA THR A 82 3.67 8.09 -1.61
C THR A 82 4.57 7.50 -0.53
N GLU A 83 5.86 7.85 -0.53
CA GLU A 83 6.84 7.36 0.45
C GLU A 83 6.46 7.74 1.87
N VAL A 84 6.09 9.00 2.10
CA VAL A 84 5.66 9.47 3.43
C VAL A 84 4.40 8.75 3.88
N GLN A 85 3.38 8.64 3.03
CA GLN A 85 2.13 7.95 3.37
C GLN A 85 2.32 6.46 3.67
N ILE A 86 3.20 5.79 2.93
CA ILE A 86 3.54 4.39 3.21
C ILE A 86 4.21 4.27 4.58
N LEU A 87 5.24 5.09 4.85
CA LEU A 87 5.99 5.04 6.10
C LEU A 87 5.12 5.41 7.30
N GLU A 88 4.27 6.42 7.18
CA GLU A 88 3.30 6.80 8.22
C GLU A 88 2.32 5.66 8.52
N THR A 89 1.72 5.09 7.48
CA THR A 89 0.78 3.97 7.63
C THR A 89 1.44 2.75 8.26
N LEU A 90 2.68 2.42 7.85
CA LEU A 90 3.47 1.33 8.45
C LEU A 90 3.75 1.58 9.92
N THR A 91 4.20 2.79 10.25
CA THR A 91 4.53 3.17 11.63
C THR A 91 3.30 3.01 12.53
N GLN A 92 2.17 3.58 12.12
CA GLN A 92 0.91 3.47 12.86
C GLN A 92 0.44 2.02 13.00
N GLY A 93 0.47 1.24 11.92
CA GLY A 93 0.06 -0.17 11.94
C GLY A 93 0.90 -1.03 12.87
N ILE A 94 2.22 -0.80 12.90
CA ILE A 94 3.15 -1.50 13.79
C ILE A 94 2.92 -1.08 15.24
N GLU A 95 2.69 0.20 15.52
CA GLU A 95 2.39 0.69 16.88
C GLU A 95 1.14 0.04 17.45
N ILE A 96 0.06 -0.02 16.65
CA ILE A 96 -1.18 -0.67 17.02
C ILE A 96 -0.95 -2.16 17.28
N ALA A 97 -0.23 -2.86 16.41
CA ALA A 97 0.07 -4.28 16.56
C ALA A 97 0.88 -4.56 17.83
N LEU A 98 1.87 -3.73 18.14
CA LEU A 98 2.68 -3.85 19.35
C LEU A 98 1.88 -3.58 20.64
N SER A 99 0.91 -2.66 20.58
CA SER A 99 0.04 -2.34 21.71
C SER A 99 -0.96 -3.47 21.97
N ASN A 100 -1.47 -4.11 20.93
CA ASN A 100 -2.48 -5.17 21.00
C ASN A 100 -1.87 -6.58 21.20
N HIS A 101 -0.54 -6.73 21.14
CA HIS A 101 0.13 -8.04 21.20
C HIS A 101 -0.10 -8.79 22.55
N GLN A 102 -0.64 -8.14 23.56
CA GLN A 102 -0.98 -8.76 24.86
C GLN A 102 -2.38 -9.39 24.88
N MET A 103 -3.21 -9.18 23.87
CA MET A 103 -4.53 -9.79 23.78
C MET A 103 -4.44 -11.11 23.01
N ALA A 104 -4.57 -12.22 23.72
CA ALA A 104 -4.74 -13.53 23.12
C ALA A 104 -5.88 -13.47 22.08
N VAL A 105 -5.57 -13.83 20.85
CA VAL A 105 -6.56 -13.87 19.78
C VAL A 105 -7.57 -14.95 20.12
N PRO A 106 -8.86 -14.66 20.25
CA PRO A 106 -9.87 -15.70 20.43
C PRO A 106 -9.88 -16.59 19.18
N LEU A 107 -9.57 -17.86 19.36
CA LEU A 107 -9.70 -18.86 18.32
C LEU A 107 -11.17 -18.96 17.88
N LEU A 108 -11.40 -18.89 16.57
CA LEU A 108 -12.60 -19.35 15.88
C LEU A 108 -13.86 -18.44 15.92
N GLN A 109 -13.86 -17.44 15.06
CA GLN A 109 -15.10 -17.09 14.37
C GLN A 109 -14.93 -17.30 12.87
N ASN A 110 -15.73 -18.19 12.28
CA ASN A 110 -15.74 -18.49 10.84
C ASN A 110 -16.34 -17.36 9.99
N VAL A 111 -16.51 -16.18 10.54
CA VAL A 111 -17.03 -15.01 9.86
C VAL A 111 -15.86 -14.09 9.52
N PHE A 112 -15.68 -13.79 8.23
CA PHE A 112 -14.69 -12.82 7.75
C PHE A 112 -15.40 -11.49 7.48
N PRO A 113 -15.49 -10.58 8.45
CA PRO A 113 -16.06 -9.28 8.19
C PRO A 113 -15.15 -8.54 7.18
N LEU A 114 -15.71 -8.15 6.05
CA LEU A 114 -15.02 -7.27 5.12
C LEU A 114 -15.06 -5.84 5.67
N LYS A 115 -13.92 -5.15 5.60
CA LYS A 115 -13.85 -3.74 5.89
C LYS A 115 -14.39 -2.96 4.69
N LYS A 116 -15.24 -1.94 4.94
CA LYS A 116 -15.74 -1.07 3.88
C LYS A 116 -14.57 -0.40 3.16
N MET A 117 -14.56 -0.46 1.83
CA MET A 117 -13.58 0.19 0.98
C MET A 117 -14.20 1.35 0.22
N PRO A 118 -13.49 2.46 0.02
CA PRO A 118 -13.88 3.45 -0.95
C PRO A 118 -13.78 2.87 -2.37
N LEU A 119 -14.52 3.42 -3.31
CA LEU A 119 -14.32 3.13 -4.72
C LEU A 119 -13.02 3.79 -5.18
N LEU A 120 -12.31 3.17 -6.11
CA LEU A 120 -11.05 3.74 -6.62
C LEU A 120 -11.25 5.08 -7.33
N CYS A 121 -12.42 5.30 -7.95
CA CYS A 121 -12.78 6.57 -8.57
C CYS A 121 -12.98 7.72 -7.57
N ASP A 122 -13.25 7.41 -6.30
CA ASP A 122 -13.46 8.40 -5.24
C ASP A 122 -12.16 8.83 -4.55
N ILE A 123 -11.04 8.18 -4.91
CA ILE A 123 -9.73 8.50 -4.33
C ILE A 123 -9.16 9.76 -5.00
N PRO A 124 -8.89 10.84 -4.24
CA PRO A 124 -8.25 12.03 -4.79
C PRO A 124 -6.81 11.72 -5.20
N LEU A 125 -6.46 12.04 -6.45
CA LEU A 125 -5.12 11.77 -7.03
C LEU A 125 -4.38 13.09 -7.35
N ASP A 126 -4.48 14.05 -6.45
CA ASP A 126 -3.91 15.39 -6.57
C ASP A 126 -2.89 15.73 -5.49
N LYS A 127 -2.63 14.79 -4.60
CA LYS A 127 -1.72 15.00 -3.48
C LYS A 127 -0.27 15.15 -3.93
N CYS A 128 0.38 16.17 -3.42
CA CYS A 128 1.81 16.42 -3.59
C CYS A 128 2.40 16.93 -2.27
N MET A 129 3.71 16.92 -2.17
CA MET A 129 4.42 17.36 -0.99
C MET A 129 5.61 18.24 -1.38
N GLU A 130 5.80 19.34 -0.70
CA GLU A 130 6.95 20.23 -0.87
C GLU A 130 8.24 19.54 -0.42
N GLU A 131 9.36 19.89 -1.08
CA GLU A 131 10.67 19.21 -0.90
C GLU A 131 11.17 19.27 0.55
N ASP A 132 11.06 20.42 1.20
CA ASP A 132 11.56 20.61 2.57
C ASP A 132 10.71 19.86 3.60
N VAL A 133 9.40 19.86 3.41
CA VAL A 133 8.46 19.08 4.24
C VAL A 133 8.74 17.61 4.06
N TYR A 134 8.89 17.13 2.83
CA TYR A 134 9.23 15.74 2.50
C TYR A 134 10.50 15.27 3.21
N LYS A 135 11.61 16.03 3.09
CA LYS A 135 12.89 15.64 3.72
C LYS A 135 12.78 15.53 5.23
N LYS A 136 12.06 16.46 5.86
CA LYS A 136 11.87 16.47 7.31
C LYS A 136 11.03 15.27 7.77
N GLU A 137 9.88 15.06 7.15
CA GLU A 137 8.97 13.97 7.52
C GLU A 137 9.57 12.61 7.22
N LEU A 138 10.21 12.45 6.05
CA LEU A 138 10.88 11.20 5.69
C LEU A 138 11.91 10.79 6.73
N LYS A 139 12.77 11.73 7.15
CA LYS A 139 13.80 11.46 8.17
C LYS A 139 13.20 11.02 9.51
N GLN A 140 12.14 11.69 9.95
CA GLN A 140 11.46 11.37 11.21
C GLN A 140 10.79 9.98 11.15
N LEU A 141 10.09 9.68 10.04
CA LEU A 141 9.41 8.41 9.86
C LEU A 141 10.39 7.25 9.72
N GLN A 142 11.52 7.43 9.00
CA GLN A 142 12.57 6.42 8.89
C GLN A 142 13.20 6.12 10.25
N GLN A 143 13.49 7.15 11.06
CA GLN A 143 14.01 6.96 12.42
C GLN A 143 13.00 6.19 13.27
N ARG A 144 11.74 6.60 13.26
CA ARG A 144 10.67 5.94 14.01
C ARG A 144 10.47 4.50 13.60
N LEU A 145 10.48 4.25 12.30
CA LEU A 145 10.37 2.88 11.77
C LEU A 145 11.55 2.00 12.21
N GLY A 146 12.77 2.53 12.25
CA GLY A 146 13.94 1.83 12.78
C GLY A 146 13.80 1.43 14.24
N GLU A 147 13.26 2.33 15.10
CA GLU A 147 12.97 2.03 16.50
C GLU A 147 11.91 0.91 16.64
N LEU A 148 10.84 1.01 15.83
CA LEU A 148 9.77 0.01 15.81
C LEU A 148 10.25 -1.33 15.31
N HIS A 149 11.10 -1.37 14.26
CA HIS A 149 11.73 -2.59 13.76
C HIS A 149 12.51 -3.31 14.86
N ASN A 150 13.31 -2.58 15.65
CA ASN A 150 14.02 -3.15 16.79
C ASN A 150 13.07 -3.70 17.86
N ARG A 151 11.92 -3.05 18.10
CA ARG A 151 10.89 -3.55 19.02
C ARG A 151 10.21 -4.81 18.49
N LEU A 152 9.86 -4.87 17.20
CA LEU A 152 9.31 -6.05 16.53
C LEU A 152 10.25 -7.24 16.67
N TYR A 153 11.54 -7.04 16.39
CA TYR A 153 12.55 -8.09 16.51
C TYR A 153 12.62 -8.65 17.93
N ARG A 154 12.70 -7.77 18.95
CA ARG A 154 12.75 -8.20 20.36
C ARG A 154 11.50 -8.93 20.81
N LYS A 155 10.33 -8.50 20.33
CA LYS A 155 9.03 -9.13 20.66
C LYS A 155 8.70 -10.32 19.77
N LYS A 156 9.55 -10.65 18.79
CA LYS A 156 9.33 -11.73 17.82
C LYS A 156 7.98 -11.61 17.08
N VAL A 157 7.58 -10.37 16.72
CA VAL A 157 6.37 -10.10 15.93
C VAL A 157 6.74 -10.08 14.46
N PRO A 158 6.32 -11.06 13.65
CA PRO A 158 6.56 -11.04 12.21
C PRO A 158 5.62 -10.04 11.52
N VAL A 159 6.15 -9.32 10.52
CA VAL A 159 5.41 -8.35 9.73
C VAL A 159 5.52 -8.71 8.25
N ILE A 160 4.40 -8.71 7.55
CA ILE A 160 4.34 -8.87 6.09
C ILE A 160 3.70 -7.62 5.51
N ILE A 161 4.39 -7.02 4.53
CA ILE A 161 3.94 -5.84 3.81
C ILE A 161 3.73 -6.27 2.36
N ALA A 162 2.51 -6.13 1.86
CA ALA A 162 2.18 -6.40 0.47
C ALA A 162 1.83 -5.10 -0.26
N TYR A 163 2.47 -4.89 -1.39
CA TYR A 163 2.19 -3.78 -2.30
C TYR A 163 1.51 -4.31 -3.56
N GLU A 164 0.47 -3.63 -3.98
CA GLU A 164 -0.24 -3.89 -5.22
C GLU A 164 -0.50 -2.54 -5.91
N GLY A 165 -0.42 -2.49 -7.22
CA GLY A 165 -0.64 -1.22 -7.94
C GLY A 165 -0.11 -1.27 -9.36
N TRP A 166 -0.02 -0.08 -9.96
CA TRP A 166 0.36 0.17 -11.36
C TRP A 166 1.89 0.27 -11.53
#